data_d7885edb23e53b805338bdecb8116374
#
_entry.id   d7885edb23e53b805338bdecb8116374
#
_cell.length_a   1.000
_cell.length_b   1.000
_cell.length_c   1.000
_cell.angle_alpha   90.00
_cell.angle_beta   90.00
_cell.angle_gamma   90.00
#
_symmetry.space_group_name_H-M   'P 1'
#
loop_
_entity.id
_entity.type
_entity.pdbx_description
1 polymer ?
#
loop_
_entity_poly.entity_id
_entity_poly.type
_entity_poly.pdbx_seq_one_letter_code
_entity_poly.pdbx_strand_id
1 'polypeptide(L)'
;MKNIIDFIKDSTDCWHTAAEVSAVLDSAGFERLGEGDERKLKNGGRYYVVRNMSSVIAFKTPSAKPERYMIAAAHGESPSFKIKAVPELADKNYIKLNVEAYGGMSLSSWLDRPLSVSGRVVIDNGESLNVRLVNIDRDSLIIPSLAIHLGRGSKNSAELNICRDMPPMYALSESEAGIMSEIADVLGEEEKSIIGCDLMLYNRERGRVWGRNNEFISAPRLDDLQCVYALLKGFIESGESRDTVQTLCIFDNEEVGSGTKQGAKSDFLSSVLLRISNCFGIDYAGHMRRLNSSFLVSADNAHAIHPNRSDAYDSENYPRIGGGVVIKYNAAQRYTTDAVSEAIFKKICRRAGVPYQVYANKSDIAGGSTLGNLAAEKTCVSSVDIGLAQLAMHSTYETAGNADTSYMANAVREFYNTRLCVINDEIRI
;
A
#
# COMPACT_ATOMS: atom_id res chain seq x y z
N MET A 1 -7.42 9.85 -14.24
CA MET A 1 -7.12 8.67 -13.42
C MET A 1 -8.23 7.63 -13.59
N LYS A 2 -7.92 6.32 -13.68
CA LYS A 2 -8.90 5.22 -13.69
C LYS A 2 -9.78 5.28 -12.44
N ASN A 3 -10.90 4.56 -12.41
CA ASN A 3 -11.63 4.33 -11.16
C ASN A 3 -10.85 3.37 -10.24
N ILE A 4 -11.21 3.32 -8.96
CA ILE A 4 -10.50 2.50 -7.96
C ILE A 4 -10.50 1.00 -8.29
N ILE A 5 -11.59 0.46 -8.85
CA ILE A 5 -11.67 -0.98 -9.18
C ILE A 5 -10.68 -1.34 -10.29
N ASP A 6 -10.56 -0.50 -11.31
CA ASP A 6 -9.60 -0.72 -12.39
C ASP A 6 -8.16 -0.48 -11.92
N PHE A 7 -7.93 0.48 -11.01
CA PHE A 7 -6.62 0.69 -10.38
C PHE A 7 -6.17 -0.55 -9.58
N ILE A 8 -7.05 -1.10 -8.74
CA ILE A 8 -6.78 -2.32 -7.96
C ILE A 8 -6.55 -3.53 -8.86
N LYS A 9 -7.35 -3.65 -9.94
CA LYS A 9 -7.18 -4.73 -10.93
C LYS A 9 -5.78 -4.75 -11.52
N ASP A 10 -5.24 -3.58 -11.87
CA ASP A 10 -3.94 -3.45 -12.52
C ASP A 10 -2.77 -3.44 -11.52
N SER A 11 -3.04 -3.27 -10.21
CA SER A 11 -2.08 -3.29 -9.08
C SER A 11 -2.04 -4.66 -8.42
N THR A 12 -1.57 -5.69 -9.11
CA THR A 12 -1.63 -7.10 -8.68
C THR A 12 -0.63 -7.45 -7.57
N ASP A 13 0.48 -6.71 -7.49
CA ASP A 13 1.57 -6.81 -6.51
C ASP A 13 2.25 -5.44 -6.33
N CYS A 14 3.26 -5.35 -5.47
CA CYS A 14 3.96 -4.08 -5.19
C CYS A 14 4.62 -3.46 -6.44
N TRP A 15 5.16 -4.28 -7.35
CA TRP A 15 5.83 -3.79 -8.57
C TRP A 15 4.82 -3.26 -9.58
N HIS A 16 3.70 -3.95 -9.77
CA HIS A 16 2.61 -3.48 -10.61
C HIS A 16 1.93 -2.24 -10.02
N THR A 17 1.77 -2.16 -8.68
CA THR A 17 1.30 -0.96 -8.00
C THR A 17 2.21 0.24 -8.27
N ALA A 18 3.53 0.07 -8.11
CA ALA A 18 4.49 1.15 -8.38
C ALA A 18 4.51 1.56 -9.85
N ALA A 19 4.33 0.61 -10.78
CA ALA A 19 4.21 0.89 -12.20
C ALA A 19 2.93 1.66 -12.54
N GLU A 20 1.77 1.27 -11.97
CA GLU A 20 0.50 1.96 -12.18
C GLU A 20 0.54 3.39 -11.58
N VAL A 21 1.08 3.56 -10.37
CA VAL A 21 1.31 4.88 -9.76
C VAL A 21 2.20 5.73 -10.65
N SER A 22 3.31 5.16 -11.17
CA SER A 22 4.22 5.87 -12.08
C SER A 22 3.51 6.29 -13.37
N ALA A 23 2.73 5.42 -13.99
CA ALA A 23 1.97 5.74 -15.21
C ALA A 23 0.95 6.88 -14.99
N VAL A 24 0.31 6.90 -13.82
CA VAL A 24 -0.60 8.00 -13.43
C VAL A 24 0.18 9.30 -13.25
N LEU A 25 1.35 9.25 -12.61
CA LEU A 25 2.22 10.43 -12.42
C LEU A 25 2.74 10.96 -13.76
N ASP A 26 3.22 10.09 -14.65
CA ASP A 26 3.65 10.46 -16.01
C ASP A 26 2.52 11.17 -16.78
N SER A 27 1.31 10.61 -16.73
CA SER A 27 0.12 11.20 -17.35
C SER A 27 -0.27 12.56 -16.75
N ALA A 28 0.11 12.81 -15.49
CA ALA A 28 -0.09 14.09 -14.79
C ALA A 28 1.09 15.06 -14.96
N GLY A 29 2.07 14.73 -15.82
CA GLY A 29 3.19 15.58 -16.17
C GLY A 29 4.32 15.63 -15.12
N PHE A 30 4.47 14.56 -14.32
CA PHE A 30 5.62 14.41 -13.44
C PHE A 30 6.82 13.85 -14.20
N GLU A 31 8.01 14.34 -13.89
CA GLU A 31 9.28 13.86 -14.43
C GLU A 31 9.89 12.81 -13.51
N ARG A 32 10.23 11.63 -14.05
CA ARG A 32 10.94 10.60 -13.30
C ARG A 32 12.40 11.00 -13.14
N LEU A 33 12.90 10.92 -11.90
CA LEU A 33 14.31 11.15 -11.56
C LEU A 33 14.97 9.82 -11.15
N GLY A 34 16.19 9.60 -11.61
CA GLY A 34 17.04 8.56 -11.05
C GLY A 34 17.57 8.94 -9.66
N GLU A 35 17.76 7.97 -8.77
CA GLU A 35 18.33 8.25 -7.45
C GLU A 35 19.77 8.79 -7.51
N GLY A 36 20.52 8.45 -8.55
CA GLY A 36 21.89 8.93 -8.80
C GLY A 36 22.00 10.25 -9.60
N ASP A 37 20.89 10.78 -10.12
CA ASP A 37 20.92 11.94 -11.00
C ASP A 37 21.30 13.23 -10.27
N GLU A 38 22.17 14.03 -10.85
CA GLU A 38 22.56 15.38 -10.36
C GLU A 38 21.65 16.51 -10.89
N ARG A 39 20.39 16.21 -11.19
CA ARG A 39 19.48 17.19 -11.79
C ARG A 39 19.16 18.36 -10.85
N LYS A 40 19.05 19.55 -11.42
CA LYS A 40 18.54 20.73 -10.72
C LYS A 40 17.01 20.73 -10.75
N LEU A 41 16.39 20.80 -9.59
CA LEU A 41 14.94 20.96 -9.45
C LEU A 41 14.54 22.40 -9.83
N LYS A 42 13.41 22.55 -10.51
CA LYS A 42 12.83 23.86 -10.86
C LYS A 42 11.76 24.23 -9.83
N ASN A 43 11.54 25.52 -9.62
CA ASN A 43 10.38 26.02 -8.89
C ASN A 43 9.10 25.62 -9.65
N GLY A 44 8.07 25.18 -8.93
CA GLY A 44 6.82 24.68 -9.52
C GLY A 44 6.96 23.37 -10.30
N GLY A 45 8.09 22.66 -10.17
CA GLY A 45 8.33 21.39 -10.84
C GLY A 45 7.58 20.22 -10.19
N ARG A 46 7.38 19.15 -10.96
CA ARG A 46 6.70 17.92 -10.55
C ARG A 46 7.62 16.75 -10.85
N TYR A 47 7.96 15.97 -9.84
CA TYR A 47 8.97 14.91 -9.94
C TYR A 47 8.57 13.67 -9.16
N TYR A 48 9.13 12.52 -9.54
CA TYR A 48 9.05 11.31 -8.74
C TYR A 48 10.31 10.45 -8.86
N VAL A 49 10.56 9.65 -7.84
CA VAL A 49 11.66 8.68 -7.74
C VAL A 49 11.08 7.32 -7.43
N VAL A 50 11.62 6.27 -8.05
CA VAL A 50 11.22 4.88 -7.81
C VAL A 50 12.41 4.11 -7.27
N ARG A 51 12.22 3.44 -6.13
CA ARG A 51 13.23 2.55 -5.52
C ARG A 51 12.77 1.09 -5.61
N ASN A 52 13.67 0.21 -6.02
CA ASN A 52 13.44 -1.23 -6.15
C ASN A 52 12.26 -1.61 -7.07
N MET A 53 11.78 -0.70 -7.92
CA MET A 53 10.56 -0.83 -8.73
C MET A 53 9.28 -1.03 -7.90
N SER A 54 9.32 -0.95 -6.57
CA SER A 54 8.18 -1.25 -5.69
C SER A 54 7.77 -0.09 -4.79
N SER A 55 8.62 0.92 -4.60
CA SER A 55 8.30 2.11 -3.81
C SER A 55 8.46 3.37 -4.63
N VAL A 56 7.54 4.33 -4.44
CA VAL A 56 7.49 5.59 -5.18
C VAL A 56 7.44 6.77 -4.22
N ILE A 57 8.29 7.77 -4.43
CA ILE A 57 8.17 9.09 -3.78
C ILE A 57 7.99 10.13 -4.87
N ALA A 58 6.82 10.77 -4.89
CA ALA A 58 6.50 11.87 -5.79
C ALA A 58 6.44 13.19 -5.04
N PHE A 59 6.86 14.30 -5.67
CA PHE A 59 6.81 15.60 -5.02
C PHE A 59 6.58 16.74 -6.03
N LYS A 60 5.91 17.77 -5.54
CA LYS A 60 5.77 19.06 -6.22
C LYS A 60 6.61 20.08 -5.47
N THR A 61 7.51 20.77 -6.17
CA THR A 61 8.29 21.87 -5.61
C THR A 61 7.47 23.15 -5.60
N PRO A 62 7.63 24.02 -4.60
CA PRO A 62 6.90 25.28 -4.52
C PRO A 62 7.40 26.30 -5.57
N SER A 63 6.61 27.35 -5.77
CA SER A 63 6.99 28.47 -6.66
C SER A 63 8.07 29.37 -6.07
N ALA A 64 8.32 29.32 -4.76
CA ALA A 64 9.40 30.00 -4.06
C ALA A 64 10.29 29.01 -3.30
N LYS A 65 11.24 29.50 -2.50
CA LYS A 65 12.12 28.66 -1.68
C LYS A 65 11.30 27.82 -0.68
N PRO A 66 11.53 26.50 -0.58
CA PRO A 66 10.82 25.64 0.37
C PRO A 66 10.96 26.10 1.83
N GLU A 67 9.86 26.11 2.56
CA GLU A 67 9.83 26.40 4.00
C GLU A 67 9.39 25.17 4.83
N ARG A 68 8.73 24.21 4.21
CA ARG A 68 8.22 22.98 4.86
C ARG A 68 7.91 21.88 3.86
N TYR A 69 7.62 20.71 4.39
CA TYR A 69 7.12 19.56 3.66
C TYR A 69 5.73 19.16 4.19
N MET A 70 4.79 18.90 3.28
CA MET A 70 3.52 18.25 3.59
C MET A 70 3.56 16.88 2.93
N ILE A 71 3.58 15.82 3.75
CA ILE A 71 3.89 14.47 3.33
C ILE A 71 2.67 13.59 3.57
N ALA A 72 2.24 12.82 2.58
CA ALA A 72 1.28 11.74 2.77
C ALA A 72 1.91 10.42 2.36
N ALA A 73 1.71 9.37 3.14
CA ALA A 73 2.33 8.08 2.95
C ALA A 73 1.32 6.94 3.09
N ALA A 74 1.46 5.89 2.26
CA ALA A 74 0.71 4.64 2.26
C ALA A 74 1.62 3.50 1.81
N HIS A 75 1.14 2.23 1.84
CA HIS A 75 1.89 1.11 1.28
C HIS A 75 1.22 0.49 0.05
N GLY A 76 2.03 -0.06 -0.84
CA GLY A 76 1.58 -0.52 -2.16
C GLY A 76 1.50 -2.03 -2.34
N GLU A 77 1.83 -2.81 -1.32
CA GLU A 77 1.71 -4.26 -1.28
C GLU A 77 0.57 -4.70 -0.36
N SER A 78 0.30 -5.99 -0.35
CA SER A 78 -0.73 -6.62 0.50
C SER A 78 -0.29 -8.05 0.86
N PRO A 79 -0.83 -8.65 1.94
CA PRO A 79 -0.52 -10.03 2.29
C PRO A 79 -0.83 -11.00 1.16
N SER A 80 0.13 -11.89 0.87
CA SER A 80 0.02 -12.83 -0.24
C SER A 80 0.92 -14.05 -0.04
N PHE A 81 0.90 -14.96 -1.00
CA PHE A 81 1.86 -16.07 -1.10
C PHE A 81 2.94 -15.73 -2.13
N LYS A 82 4.21 -15.84 -1.71
CA LYS A 82 5.37 -15.75 -2.59
C LYS A 82 5.75 -17.14 -3.08
N ILE A 83 5.99 -17.28 -4.37
CA ILE A 83 6.52 -18.51 -4.97
C ILE A 83 8.01 -18.62 -4.63
N LYS A 84 8.44 -19.81 -4.16
CA LYS A 84 9.83 -20.09 -3.80
C LYS A 84 10.71 -20.32 -5.02
N ALA A 85 12.03 -20.25 -4.83
CA ALA A 85 13.03 -20.39 -5.90
C ALA A 85 12.95 -21.73 -6.66
N VAL A 86 12.54 -22.82 -5.99
CA VAL A 86 12.15 -24.07 -6.64
C VAL A 86 10.63 -24.13 -6.62
N PRO A 87 9.97 -23.75 -7.73
CA PRO A 87 8.56 -23.38 -7.71
C PRO A 87 7.60 -24.57 -7.69
N GLU A 88 7.96 -25.72 -8.23
CA GLU A 88 7.04 -26.84 -8.37
C GLU A 88 7.24 -27.89 -7.28
N LEU A 89 6.11 -28.43 -6.83
CA LEU A 89 6.02 -29.63 -5.98
C LEU A 89 5.30 -30.72 -6.76
N ALA A 90 6.05 -31.72 -7.22
CA ALA A 90 5.48 -32.88 -7.88
C ALA A 90 4.72 -33.77 -6.89
N ASP A 91 3.52 -34.15 -7.24
CA ASP A 91 2.69 -35.16 -6.57
C ASP A 91 2.33 -36.24 -7.60
N LYS A 92 1.73 -37.34 -7.15
CA LYS A 92 1.34 -38.45 -8.07
C LYS A 92 0.39 -38.03 -9.18
N ASN A 93 -0.47 -37.04 -8.88
CA ASN A 93 -1.57 -36.67 -9.78
C ASN A 93 -1.52 -35.18 -10.18
N TYR A 94 -0.78 -34.36 -9.44
CA TYR A 94 -0.82 -32.90 -9.59
C TYR A 94 0.55 -32.28 -9.50
N ILE A 95 0.76 -31.19 -10.21
CA ILE A 95 1.81 -30.22 -9.98
C ILE A 95 1.21 -29.11 -9.13
N LYS A 96 1.85 -28.84 -7.99
CA LYS A 96 1.49 -27.75 -7.06
C LYS A 96 2.62 -26.73 -7.03
N LEU A 97 2.35 -25.48 -6.69
CA LEU A 97 3.40 -24.50 -6.48
C LEU A 97 3.86 -24.46 -5.02
N ASN A 98 5.17 -24.35 -4.84
CA ASN A 98 5.84 -24.22 -3.56
C ASN A 98 5.80 -22.75 -3.14
N VAL A 99 5.09 -22.44 -2.08
CA VAL A 99 4.83 -21.07 -1.65
C VAL A 99 5.20 -20.84 -0.19
N GLU A 100 5.44 -19.60 0.15
CA GLU A 100 5.57 -19.11 1.53
C GLU A 100 4.70 -17.88 1.74
N ALA A 101 4.23 -17.67 2.97
CA ALA A 101 3.42 -16.51 3.30
C ALA A 101 4.26 -15.23 3.33
N TYR A 102 3.73 -14.18 2.75
CA TYR A 102 4.18 -12.81 2.85
C TYR A 102 3.14 -12.01 3.64
N GLY A 103 3.52 -11.52 4.82
CA GLY A 103 2.60 -10.85 5.75
C GLY A 103 1.65 -11.79 6.49
N GLY A 104 0.82 -11.21 7.34
CA GLY A 104 -0.21 -11.91 8.10
C GLY A 104 -1.52 -11.98 7.33
N MET A 105 -2.02 -13.19 7.02
CA MET A 105 -3.22 -13.33 6.19
C MET A 105 -4.26 -14.29 6.77
N SER A 106 -5.51 -14.09 6.39
CA SER A 106 -6.60 -15.03 6.65
C SER A 106 -6.52 -16.20 5.66
N LEU A 107 -5.86 -17.31 6.06
CA LEU A 107 -5.60 -18.45 5.16
C LEU A 107 -6.88 -19.02 4.55
N SER A 108 -7.98 -19.11 5.32
CA SER A 108 -9.25 -19.67 4.83
C SER A 108 -9.87 -18.88 3.69
N SER A 109 -9.55 -17.58 3.57
CA SER A 109 -10.07 -16.75 2.49
C SER A 109 -9.44 -17.03 1.13
N TRP A 110 -8.30 -17.74 1.11
CA TRP A 110 -7.58 -18.12 -0.11
C TRP A 110 -8.13 -19.39 -0.76
N LEU A 111 -8.93 -20.18 0.00
CA LEU A 111 -9.49 -21.43 -0.50
C LEU A 111 -10.56 -21.16 -1.56
N ASP A 112 -10.58 -22.01 -2.60
CA ASP A 112 -11.58 -22.05 -3.65
C ASP A 112 -11.71 -20.76 -4.48
N ARG A 113 -10.64 -19.94 -4.53
CA ARG A 113 -10.59 -18.69 -5.30
C ARG A 113 -9.84 -18.87 -6.62
N PRO A 114 -10.24 -18.14 -7.67
CA PRO A 114 -9.45 -18.06 -8.89
C PRO A 114 -8.18 -17.26 -8.63
N LEU A 115 -7.03 -17.91 -8.71
CA LEU A 115 -5.72 -17.29 -8.46
C LEU A 115 -4.89 -17.22 -9.73
N SER A 116 -3.95 -16.28 -9.76
CA SER A 116 -2.93 -16.15 -10.78
C SER A 116 -1.60 -15.71 -10.17
N VAL A 117 -0.60 -15.52 -11.03
CA VAL A 117 0.76 -15.13 -10.67
C VAL A 117 1.12 -13.82 -11.34
N SER A 118 1.68 -12.91 -10.57
CA SER A 118 2.31 -11.69 -11.06
C SER A 118 3.62 -11.42 -10.31
N GLY A 119 4.43 -10.51 -10.83
CA GLY A 119 5.69 -10.15 -10.19
C GLY A 119 6.69 -9.56 -11.16
N ARG A 120 7.96 -9.83 -10.90
CA ARG A 120 9.07 -9.44 -11.77
C ARG A 120 10.04 -10.60 -12.01
N VAL A 121 10.68 -10.56 -13.17
CA VAL A 121 11.75 -11.49 -13.53
C VAL A 121 13.00 -10.72 -13.95
N VAL A 122 14.14 -11.38 -13.84
CA VAL A 122 15.44 -10.87 -14.31
C VAL A 122 15.87 -11.73 -15.49
N ILE A 123 16.02 -11.10 -16.65
CA ILE A 123 16.40 -11.73 -17.91
C ILE A 123 17.85 -11.41 -18.19
N ASP A 124 18.64 -12.45 -18.45
CA ASP A 124 20.02 -12.34 -18.91
C ASP A 124 20.09 -12.32 -20.43
N ASN A 125 20.51 -11.18 -20.99
CA ASN A 125 20.75 -11.00 -22.42
C ASN A 125 22.21 -11.23 -22.82
N GLY A 126 23.03 -11.76 -21.94
CA GLY A 126 24.46 -11.96 -22.14
C GLY A 126 25.34 -10.75 -21.85
N GLU A 127 24.92 -9.55 -22.20
CA GLU A 127 25.64 -8.30 -21.92
C GLU A 127 25.04 -7.50 -20.74
N SER A 128 23.76 -7.73 -20.44
CA SER A 128 23.04 -6.99 -19.41
C SER A 128 21.95 -7.82 -18.76
N LEU A 129 21.58 -7.44 -17.55
CA LEU A 129 20.43 -7.98 -16.84
C LEU A 129 19.25 -7.02 -16.96
N ASN A 130 18.14 -7.49 -17.51
CA ASN A 130 16.93 -6.71 -17.66
C ASN A 130 15.84 -7.19 -16.70
N VAL A 131 15.29 -6.27 -15.90
CA VAL A 131 14.16 -6.57 -15.03
C VAL A 131 12.86 -6.26 -15.77
N ARG A 132 11.95 -7.24 -15.86
CA ARG A 132 10.64 -7.09 -16.51
C ARG A 132 9.52 -7.51 -15.56
N LEU A 133 8.42 -6.78 -15.61
CA LEU A 133 7.18 -7.17 -14.93
C LEU A 133 6.50 -8.28 -15.72
N VAL A 134 5.87 -9.20 -15.01
CA VAL A 134 5.08 -10.28 -15.59
C VAL A 134 3.77 -10.44 -14.85
N ASN A 135 2.69 -10.67 -15.60
CA ASN A 135 1.38 -11.03 -15.08
C ASN A 135 0.76 -12.07 -16.02
N ILE A 136 0.48 -13.24 -15.51
CA ILE A 136 -0.16 -14.32 -16.32
C ILE A 136 -1.57 -13.92 -16.74
N ASP A 137 -2.27 -13.14 -15.92
CA ASP A 137 -3.62 -12.56 -16.17
C ASP A 137 -4.67 -13.58 -16.70
N ARG A 138 -4.61 -14.80 -16.24
CA ARG A 138 -5.65 -15.83 -16.42
C ARG A 138 -5.85 -16.61 -15.13
N ASP A 139 -6.97 -17.32 -14.99
CA ASP A 139 -7.20 -18.23 -13.86
C ASP A 139 -6.29 -19.44 -14.02
N SER A 140 -5.20 -19.47 -13.26
CA SER A 140 -4.12 -20.44 -13.42
C SER A 140 -4.03 -21.41 -12.25
N LEU A 141 -4.53 -21.02 -11.08
CA LEU A 141 -4.28 -21.71 -9.83
C LEU A 141 -5.53 -21.76 -8.97
N ILE A 142 -5.61 -22.78 -8.11
CA ILE A 142 -6.60 -22.88 -7.05
C ILE A 142 -5.99 -23.57 -5.83
N ILE A 143 -6.40 -23.16 -4.63
CA ILE A 143 -6.15 -23.86 -3.39
C ILE A 143 -7.47 -24.53 -2.99
N PRO A 144 -7.68 -25.82 -3.26
CA PRO A 144 -8.96 -26.46 -3.01
C PRO A 144 -9.17 -26.73 -1.53
N SER A 145 -10.38 -26.42 -1.02
CA SER A 145 -10.78 -26.84 0.33
C SER A 145 -11.00 -28.37 0.39
N LEU A 146 -10.75 -28.94 1.57
CA LEU A 146 -11.07 -30.34 1.79
C LEU A 146 -12.60 -30.53 1.84
N ALA A 147 -13.12 -31.47 1.05
CA ALA A 147 -14.54 -31.77 1.04
C ALA A 147 -15.05 -32.08 2.45
N ILE A 148 -16.20 -31.51 2.84
CA ILE A 148 -16.78 -31.61 4.19
C ILE A 148 -16.92 -33.07 4.69
N HIS A 149 -17.18 -34.01 3.78
CA HIS A 149 -17.32 -35.42 4.12
C HIS A 149 -16.02 -36.10 4.53
N LEU A 150 -14.86 -35.59 4.07
CA LEU A 150 -13.54 -36.10 4.42
C LEU A 150 -13.02 -35.48 5.72
N GLY A 151 -13.56 -34.32 6.12
CA GLY A 151 -13.21 -33.59 7.35
C GLY A 151 -14.11 -33.96 8.58
N ARG A 152 -15.09 -34.83 8.42
CA ARG A 152 -16.00 -35.23 9.51
C ARG A 152 -15.22 -35.96 10.61
N GLY A 153 -15.14 -35.38 11.80
CA GLY A 153 -14.46 -35.96 12.98
C GLY A 153 -13.20 -35.23 13.42
N SER A 154 -12.61 -34.34 12.62
CA SER A 154 -11.71 -33.34 13.15
C SER A 154 -12.53 -32.31 13.93
N LYS A 155 -12.31 -32.25 15.25
CA LYS A 155 -12.89 -31.22 16.09
C LYS A 155 -12.49 -29.87 15.53
N ASN A 156 -13.48 -29.14 15.04
CA ASN A 156 -13.40 -27.74 14.58
C ASN A 156 -12.43 -27.48 13.40
N SER A 157 -12.74 -26.48 12.61
CA SER A 157 -11.85 -25.87 11.62
C SER A 157 -10.37 -26.07 11.99
N ALA A 158 -9.79 -27.18 11.50
CA ALA A 158 -8.38 -27.48 11.73
C ALA A 158 -7.61 -26.23 11.32
N GLU A 159 -6.75 -25.75 12.18
CA GLU A 159 -5.85 -24.65 11.90
C GLU A 159 -5.11 -24.97 10.61
N LEU A 160 -5.31 -24.17 9.56
CA LEU A 160 -4.72 -24.39 8.25
C LEU A 160 -3.20 -24.25 8.37
N ASN A 161 -2.48 -25.21 7.84
CA ASN A 161 -1.02 -25.19 7.81
C ASN A 161 -0.53 -24.78 6.43
N ILE A 162 0.32 -23.77 6.37
CA ILE A 162 0.81 -23.18 5.12
C ILE A 162 1.50 -24.24 4.24
N CYS A 163 2.36 -25.08 4.79
CA CYS A 163 3.12 -26.06 4.00
C CYS A 163 2.26 -27.22 3.49
N ARG A 164 1.21 -27.60 4.25
CA ARG A 164 0.39 -28.77 3.95
C ARG A 164 -0.85 -28.41 3.13
N ASP A 165 -1.54 -27.32 3.53
CA ASP A 165 -2.89 -27.03 3.06
C ASP A 165 -2.92 -25.91 2.01
N MET A 166 -1.88 -25.09 1.90
CA MET A 166 -1.89 -23.89 1.06
C MET A 166 -1.12 -23.97 -0.27
N PRO A 167 -0.31 -25.02 -0.59
CA PRO A 167 0.30 -25.12 -1.91
C PRO A 167 -0.78 -25.18 -3.01
N PRO A 168 -0.87 -24.18 -3.91
CA PRO A 168 -1.93 -24.15 -4.92
C PRO A 168 -1.69 -25.21 -5.99
N MET A 169 -2.77 -25.81 -6.46
CA MET A 169 -2.77 -26.72 -7.59
C MET A 169 -2.61 -25.92 -8.88
N TYR A 170 -1.65 -26.33 -9.72
CA TYR A 170 -1.29 -25.66 -10.96
C TYR A 170 -1.63 -26.49 -12.21
N ALA A 171 -1.28 -27.78 -12.22
CA ALA A 171 -1.46 -28.65 -13.37
C ALA A 171 -1.65 -30.10 -12.95
N LEU A 172 -2.01 -30.95 -13.91
CA LEU A 172 -1.93 -32.41 -13.78
C LEU A 172 -0.46 -32.85 -13.91
N SER A 173 -0.10 -33.96 -13.25
CA SER A 173 1.29 -34.48 -13.23
C SER A 173 1.83 -34.85 -14.61
N GLU A 174 0.96 -35.06 -15.60
CA GLU A 174 1.31 -35.35 -16.99
C GLU A 174 1.72 -34.13 -17.80
N SER A 175 1.58 -32.92 -17.22
CA SER A 175 2.01 -31.67 -17.87
C SER A 175 3.52 -31.60 -17.94
N GLU A 176 4.05 -31.37 -19.15
CA GLU A 176 5.49 -31.22 -19.39
C GLU A 176 5.98 -29.79 -19.11
N ALA A 177 5.09 -28.79 -19.03
CA ALA A 177 5.42 -27.39 -18.87
C ALA A 177 5.24 -26.93 -17.42
N GLY A 178 6.29 -26.34 -16.84
CA GLY A 178 6.28 -25.71 -15.52
C GLY A 178 5.84 -24.24 -15.55
N ILE A 179 5.71 -23.65 -14.35
CA ILE A 179 5.33 -22.23 -14.20
C ILE A 179 6.34 -21.28 -14.85
N MET A 180 7.64 -21.61 -14.83
CA MET A 180 8.68 -20.78 -15.45
C MET A 180 8.61 -20.80 -16.97
N SER A 181 8.22 -21.92 -17.57
CA SER A 181 7.92 -22.00 -19.01
C SER A 181 6.74 -21.10 -19.39
N GLU A 182 5.65 -21.13 -18.62
CA GLU A 182 4.50 -20.26 -18.87
C GLU A 182 4.88 -18.77 -18.75
N ILE A 183 5.71 -18.41 -17.77
CA ILE A 183 6.21 -17.04 -17.60
C ILE A 183 7.06 -16.62 -18.80
N ALA A 184 7.91 -17.52 -19.30
CA ALA A 184 8.72 -17.28 -20.49
C ALA A 184 7.83 -17.04 -21.72
N ASP A 185 6.79 -17.85 -21.91
CA ASP A 185 5.82 -17.70 -23.00
C ASP A 185 5.09 -16.35 -22.93
N VAL A 186 4.63 -15.94 -21.76
CA VAL A 186 3.97 -14.62 -21.54
C VAL A 186 4.89 -13.46 -21.92
N LEU A 187 6.18 -13.60 -21.66
CA LEU A 187 7.17 -12.56 -21.92
C LEU A 187 7.75 -12.60 -23.34
N GLY A 188 7.54 -13.72 -24.07
CA GLY A 188 8.18 -13.99 -25.38
C GLY A 188 9.68 -14.22 -25.25
N GLU A 189 10.13 -14.87 -24.18
CA GLU A 189 11.52 -15.12 -23.83
C GLU A 189 11.80 -16.63 -23.77
N GLU A 190 13.09 -17.01 -23.79
CA GLU A 190 13.49 -18.39 -23.48
C GLU A 190 13.53 -18.60 -21.97
N GLU A 191 12.97 -19.69 -21.44
CA GLU A 191 12.98 -20.00 -20.01
C GLU A 191 14.38 -19.91 -19.37
N LYS A 192 15.40 -20.42 -20.07
CA LYS A 192 16.80 -20.40 -19.61
C LYS A 192 17.39 -18.99 -19.46
N SER A 193 16.81 -17.98 -20.12
CA SER A 193 17.24 -16.58 -19.98
C SER A 193 16.74 -15.94 -18.69
N ILE A 194 15.73 -16.53 -18.03
CA ILE A 194 15.18 -16.04 -16.77
C ILE A 194 16.03 -16.59 -15.62
N ILE A 195 16.89 -15.76 -15.06
CA ILE A 195 17.86 -16.16 -14.02
C ILE A 195 17.47 -15.73 -12.61
N GLY A 196 16.39 -15.01 -12.44
CA GLY A 196 15.85 -14.59 -11.15
C GLY A 196 14.40 -14.16 -11.24
N CYS A 197 13.64 -14.35 -10.17
CA CYS A 197 12.24 -13.93 -10.13
C CYS A 197 11.80 -13.61 -8.70
N ASP A 198 10.86 -12.69 -8.61
CA ASP A 198 10.02 -12.43 -7.44
C ASP A 198 8.56 -12.54 -7.90
N LEU A 199 7.89 -13.63 -7.55
CA LEU A 199 6.56 -13.97 -8.03
C LEU A 199 5.59 -14.10 -6.86
N MET A 200 4.42 -13.46 -6.97
CA MET A 200 3.37 -13.44 -5.97
C MET A 200 2.08 -14.03 -6.54
N LEU A 201 1.32 -14.73 -5.69
CA LEU A 201 -0.05 -15.11 -6.03
C LEU A 201 -0.99 -13.91 -5.83
N TYR A 202 -2.04 -13.83 -6.61
CA TYR A 202 -3.10 -12.86 -6.38
C TYR A 202 -4.48 -13.42 -6.71
N ASN A 203 -5.49 -12.94 -5.99
CA ASN A 203 -6.89 -13.24 -6.30
C ASN A 203 -7.35 -12.42 -7.51
N ARG A 204 -7.90 -13.10 -8.52
CA ARG A 204 -8.36 -12.51 -9.76
C ARG A 204 -9.79 -11.97 -9.73
N GLU A 205 -10.52 -12.21 -8.65
CA GLU A 205 -11.87 -11.67 -8.53
C GLU A 205 -11.84 -10.15 -8.69
N ARG A 206 -12.65 -9.66 -9.61
CA ARG A 206 -12.75 -8.21 -9.84
C ARG A 206 -13.48 -7.54 -8.69
N GLY A 207 -13.02 -6.36 -8.30
CA GLY A 207 -13.75 -5.51 -7.36
C GLY A 207 -15.14 -5.13 -7.87
N ARG A 208 -16.06 -4.88 -6.95
CA ARG A 208 -17.46 -4.50 -7.25
C ARG A 208 -17.99 -3.53 -6.20
N VAL A 209 -18.87 -2.66 -6.65
CA VAL A 209 -19.72 -1.84 -5.78
C VAL A 209 -21.05 -2.55 -5.60
N TRP A 210 -21.57 -2.60 -4.38
CA TRP A 210 -22.78 -3.30 -4.03
C TRP A 210 -23.46 -2.70 -2.80
N GLY A 211 -24.54 -3.32 -2.34
CA GLY A 211 -25.41 -2.83 -1.29
C GLY A 211 -26.68 -2.25 -1.90
N ARG A 212 -27.69 -2.00 -1.06
CA ARG A 212 -29.00 -1.51 -1.53
C ARG A 212 -28.88 -0.17 -2.26
N ASN A 213 -27.96 0.70 -1.79
CA ASN A 213 -27.74 2.03 -2.34
C ASN A 213 -26.27 2.22 -2.80
N ASN A 214 -25.56 1.12 -3.13
CA ASN A 214 -24.15 1.12 -3.52
C ASN A 214 -23.21 1.64 -2.41
N GLU A 215 -23.50 1.29 -1.16
CA GLU A 215 -22.74 1.75 0.01
C GLU A 215 -21.36 1.13 0.12
N PHE A 216 -21.21 -0.09 -0.40
CA PHE A 216 -20.03 -0.92 -0.22
C PHE A 216 -19.21 -1.06 -1.48
N ILE A 217 -17.90 -1.14 -1.31
CA ILE A 217 -16.95 -1.63 -2.29
C ILE A 217 -16.29 -2.89 -1.73
N SER A 218 -16.24 -3.95 -2.53
CA SER A 218 -15.45 -5.13 -2.20
C SER A 218 -14.45 -5.41 -3.30
N ALA A 219 -13.20 -5.65 -2.93
CA ALA A 219 -12.12 -5.95 -3.86
C ALA A 219 -10.99 -6.68 -3.14
N PRO A 220 -10.11 -7.37 -3.87
CA PRO A 220 -8.83 -7.80 -3.33
C PRO A 220 -7.95 -6.58 -2.98
N ARG A 221 -7.08 -6.69 -1.99
CA ARG A 221 -6.03 -5.69 -1.70
C ARG A 221 -6.54 -4.26 -1.48
N LEU A 222 -7.75 -4.10 -0.88
CA LEU A 222 -8.19 -2.78 -0.42
C LEU A 222 -7.22 -2.21 0.60
N ASP A 223 -6.66 -3.07 1.43
CA ASP A 223 -5.52 -2.79 2.26
C ASP A 223 -4.21 -2.99 1.46
N ASP A 224 -3.47 -1.94 1.09
CA ASP A 224 -3.78 -0.53 1.37
C ASP A 224 -3.98 0.27 0.05
N LEU A 225 -4.33 -0.45 -1.06
CA LEU A 225 -4.53 0.19 -2.37
C LEU A 225 -5.68 1.22 -2.36
N GLN A 226 -6.60 1.12 -1.39
CA GLN A 226 -7.64 2.13 -1.24
C GLN A 226 -7.06 3.46 -0.76
N CYS A 227 -6.15 3.44 0.23
CA CYS A 227 -5.44 4.63 0.66
C CYS A 227 -4.47 5.12 -0.42
N VAL A 228 -3.69 4.23 -1.06
CA VAL A 228 -2.81 4.60 -2.19
C VAL A 228 -3.57 5.38 -3.25
N TYR A 229 -4.73 4.85 -3.69
CA TYR A 229 -5.57 5.51 -4.68
C TYR A 229 -6.06 6.89 -4.21
N ALA A 230 -6.55 6.98 -2.97
CA ALA A 230 -7.07 8.21 -2.41
C ALA A 230 -5.98 9.28 -2.24
N LEU A 231 -4.79 8.88 -1.73
CA LEU A 231 -3.65 9.77 -1.58
C LEU A 231 -3.14 10.27 -2.94
N LEU A 232 -2.97 9.37 -3.91
CA LEU A 232 -2.51 9.71 -5.26
C LEU A 232 -3.48 10.69 -5.93
N LYS A 233 -4.79 10.45 -5.83
CA LYS A 233 -5.83 11.33 -6.36
C LYS A 233 -5.78 12.71 -5.70
N GLY A 234 -5.79 12.78 -4.38
CA GLY A 234 -5.72 14.03 -3.62
C GLY A 234 -4.43 14.81 -3.91
N PHE A 235 -3.30 14.11 -4.05
CA PHE A 235 -2.01 14.70 -4.41
C PHE A 235 -2.03 15.32 -5.80
N ILE A 236 -2.50 14.61 -6.82
CA ILE A 236 -2.55 15.14 -8.19
C ILE A 236 -3.49 16.34 -8.30
N GLU A 237 -4.66 16.27 -7.66
CA GLU A 237 -5.70 17.30 -7.69
C GLU A 237 -5.39 18.51 -6.78
N SER A 238 -4.36 18.44 -5.92
CA SER A 238 -3.96 19.58 -5.09
C SER A 238 -3.35 20.70 -5.92
N GLY A 239 -3.59 21.94 -5.49
CA GLY A 239 -3.05 23.15 -6.10
C GLY A 239 -1.53 23.29 -5.94
N GLU A 240 -0.96 24.26 -6.61
CA GLU A 240 0.44 24.64 -6.42
C GLU A 240 0.60 25.38 -5.08
N SER A 241 1.74 25.16 -4.42
CA SER A 241 2.08 25.87 -3.20
C SER A 241 3.17 26.92 -3.45
N ARG A 242 3.12 28.01 -2.67
CA ARG A 242 4.15 29.04 -2.71
C ARG A 242 5.44 28.59 -2.03
N ASP A 243 5.37 27.91 -0.90
CA ASP A 243 6.50 27.65 0.01
C ASP A 243 6.54 26.22 0.59
N THR A 244 5.62 25.36 0.17
CA THR A 244 5.51 23.98 0.67
C THR A 244 5.84 22.96 -0.40
N VAL A 245 6.75 22.04 -0.12
CA VAL A 245 6.94 20.85 -0.93
C VAL A 245 5.83 19.86 -0.57
N GLN A 246 4.97 19.54 -1.53
CA GLN A 246 3.96 18.50 -1.38
C GLN A 246 4.59 17.17 -1.76
N THR A 247 4.52 16.15 -0.89
CA THR A 247 5.20 14.87 -1.08
C THR A 247 4.23 13.71 -0.87
N LEU A 248 4.19 12.78 -1.83
CA LEU A 248 3.46 11.52 -1.75
C LEU A 248 4.48 10.38 -1.67
N CYS A 249 4.31 9.46 -0.71
CA CYS A 249 5.13 8.28 -0.53
C CYS A 249 4.25 7.03 -0.63
N ILE A 250 4.63 6.09 -1.51
CA ILE A 250 4.06 4.74 -1.55
C ILE A 250 5.21 3.80 -1.24
N PHE A 251 5.17 3.18 -0.06
CA PHE A 251 6.21 2.28 0.42
C PHE A 251 5.89 0.82 0.12
N ASP A 252 6.89 -0.03 0.26
CA ASP A 252 6.82 -1.48 0.15
C ASP A 252 7.20 -2.12 1.48
N ASN A 253 6.81 -3.37 1.69
CA ASN A 253 7.16 -4.20 2.84
C ASN A 253 6.61 -3.72 4.20
N GLU A 254 5.50 -3.00 4.22
CA GLU A 254 4.79 -2.65 5.45
C GLU A 254 4.38 -3.91 6.20
N GLU A 255 3.75 -4.85 5.50
CA GLU A 255 3.18 -6.11 6.00
C GLU A 255 4.20 -7.08 6.62
N VAL A 256 5.49 -6.80 6.43
CA VAL A 256 6.61 -7.54 7.00
C VAL A 256 7.56 -6.64 7.82
N GLY A 257 7.07 -5.46 8.24
CA GLY A 257 7.72 -4.58 9.21
C GLY A 257 8.66 -3.52 8.61
N SER A 258 8.53 -3.19 7.34
CA SER A 258 9.21 -2.05 6.65
C SER A 258 10.75 -2.05 6.71
N GLY A 259 11.38 -3.15 7.13
CA GLY A 259 12.82 -3.25 7.42
C GLY A 259 13.73 -3.45 6.19
N THR A 260 13.34 -2.97 5.02
CA THR A 260 14.08 -3.11 3.75
C THR A 260 14.52 -1.75 3.19
N LYS A 261 15.37 -1.75 2.15
CA LYS A 261 15.83 -0.50 1.52
C LYS A 261 14.71 0.34 0.89
N GLN A 262 13.57 -0.27 0.57
CA GLN A 262 12.39 0.35 -0.03
C GLN A 262 11.23 0.55 0.97
N GLY A 263 11.33 0.02 2.19
CA GLY A 263 10.31 0.18 3.23
C GLY A 263 10.38 1.54 3.94
N ALA A 264 9.34 1.88 4.68
CA ALA A 264 9.22 3.16 5.40
C ALA A 264 10.30 3.38 6.47
N LYS A 265 10.91 2.30 6.99
CA LYS A 265 12.02 2.34 7.95
C LYS A 265 13.37 2.70 7.32
N SER A 266 13.47 2.71 5.99
CA SER A 266 14.70 3.07 5.27
C SER A 266 14.93 4.58 5.25
N ASP A 267 16.10 4.97 4.75
CA ASP A 267 16.43 6.39 4.51
C ASP A 267 15.85 6.92 3.18
N PHE A 268 14.92 6.22 2.54
CA PHE A 268 14.39 6.64 1.24
C PHE A 268 13.74 8.03 1.31
N LEU A 269 12.80 8.21 2.24
CA LEU A 269 12.14 9.51 2.41
C LEU A 269 13.11 10.60 2.84
N SER A 270 13.90 10.37 3.88
CA SER A 270 14.84 11.36 4.42
C SER A 270 15.88 11.78 3.38
N SER A 271 16.39 10.84 2.57
CA SER A 271 17.35 11.14 1.50
C SER A 271 16.75 11.99 0.38
N VAL A 272 15.49 11.71 -0.02
CA VAL A 272 14.79 12.51 -1.03
C VAL A 272 14.53 13.93 -0.51
N LEU A 273 14.04 14.09 0.73
CA LEU A 273 13.79 15.41 1.33
C LEU A 273 15.08 16.23 1.48
N LEU A 274 16.18 15.60 1.92
CA LEU A 274 17.48 16.25 2.02
C LEU A 274 18.00 16.71 0.64
N ARG A 275 17.85 15.86 -0.36
CA ARG A 275 18.23 16.18 -1.74
C ARG A 275 17.43 17.36 -2.28
N ILE A 276 16.12 17.42 -2.02
CA ILE A 276 15.29 18.59 -2.38
C ILE A 276 15.85 19.83 -1.70
N SER A 277 16.13 19.80 -0.39
CA SER A 277 16.75 20.93 0.33
C SER A 277 18.05 21.40 -0.35
N ASN A 278 18.95 20.48 -0.65
CA ASN A 278 20.25 20.80 -1.27
C ASN A 278 20.08 21.47 -2.65
N CYS A 279 19.13 21.00 -3.48
CA CYS A 279 18.83 21.60 -4.78
C CYS A 279 18.38 23.08 -4.67
N PHE A 280 17.76 23.46 -3.54
CA PHE A 280 17.36 24.85 -3.27
C PHE A 280 18.38 25.64 -2.45
N GLY A 281 19.62 25.15 -2.31
CA GLY A 281 20.68 25.82 -1.56
C GLY A 281 20.36 25.95 -0.07
N ILE A 282 19.69 24.95 0.51
CA ILE A 282 19.35 24.86 1.93
C ILE A 282 20.35 23.92 2.59
N ASP A 283 21.12 24.43 3.53
CA ASP A 283 22.07 23.64 4.31
C ASP A 283 21.38 22.66 5.28
N TYR A 284 22.14 21.78 5.89
CA TYR A 284 21.60 20.78 6.80
C TYR A 284 20.82 21.38 7.98
N ALA A 285 21.33 22.45 8.59
CA ALA A 285 20.63 23.15 9.66
C ALA A 285 19.30 23.77 9.18
N GLY A 286 19.30 24.31 7.97
CA GLY A 286 18.10 24.78 7.31
C GLY A 286 17.11 23.68 6.99
N HIS A 287 17.61 22.51 6.57
CA HIS A 287 16.80 21.33 6.35
C HIS A 287 16.09 20.86 7.63
N MET A 288 16.83 20.73 8.73
CA MET A 288 16.25 20.34 10.04
C MET A 288 15.16 21.32 10.51
N ARG A 289 15.36 22.64 10.32
CA ARG A 289 14.31 23.64 10.65
C ARG A 289 13.03 23.42 9.82
N ARG A 290 13.16 23.01 8.56
CA ARG A 290 12.02 22.75 7.67
C ARG A 290 11.28 21.48 8.05
N LEU A 291 12.00 20.43 8.44
CA LEU A 291 11.38 19.20 8.96
C LEU A 291 10.54 19.49 10.22
N ASN A 292 11.05 20.34 11.12
CA ASN A 292 10.29 20.75 12.32
C ASN A 292 8.99 21.52 12.00
N SER A 293 8.93 22.18 10.84
CA SER A 293 7.75 22.90 10.36
C SER A 293 6.86 22.07 9.43
N SER A 294 7.16 20.78 9.29
CA SER A 294 6.52 19.86 8.36
C SER A 294 5.48 19.00 9.05
N PHE A 295 4.65 18.32 8.24
CA PHE A 295 3.63 17.43 8.74
C PHE A 295 3.49 16.19 7.85
N LEU A 296 3.29 15.03 8.47
CA LEU A 296 3.11 13.74 7.79
C LEU A 296 1.73 13.17 8.12
N VAL A 297 1.03 12.74 7.08
CA VAL A 297 -0.17 11.92 7.15
C VAL A 297 0.23 10.51 6.75
N SER A 298 0.13 9.56 7.66
CA SER A 298 0.29 8.13 7.41
C SER A 298 -1.10 7.54 7.19
N ALA A 299 -1.36 6.99 6.03
CA ALA A 299 -2.62 6.38 5.68
C ALA A 299 -2.46 4.88 5.51
N ASP A 300 -3.33 4.13 6.18
CA ASP A 300 -3.40 2.69 6.18
C ASP A 300 -4.78 2.30 6.72
N ASN A 301 -5.48 1.35 6.10
CA ASN A 301 -6.87 1.06 6.42
C ASN A 301 -7.09 0.69 7.90
N ALA A 302 -8.31 0.83 8.38
CA ALA A 302 -8.71 0.63 9.78
C ALA A 302 -9.81 -0.43 9.88
N HIS A 303 -9.85 -1.16 11.00
CA HIS A 303 -10.87 -2.18 11.26
C HIS A 303 -12.24 -1.55 11.49
N ALA A 304 -13.18 -1.70 10.55
CA ALA A 304 -14.59 -1.36 10.76
C ALA A 304 -15.23 -2.30 11.78
N ILE A 305 -16.16 -1.79 12.59
CA ILE A 305 -16.93 -2.64 13.51
C ILE A 305 -17.59 -3.78 12.76
N HIS A 306 -17.32 -5.01 13.21
CA HIS A 306 -17.82 -6.21 12.55
C HIS A 306 -19.29 -6.47 12.95
N PRO A 307 -20.22 -6.66 12.00
CA PRO A 307 -21.65 -6.77 12.28
C PRO A 307 -22.02 -7.92 13.22
N ASN A 308 -21.26 -9.01 13.22
CA ASN A 308 -21.51 -10.19 14.02
C ASN A 308 -20.55 -10.35 15.22
N ARG A 309 -19.58 -9.46 15.40
CA ARG A 309 -18.53 -9.54 16.43
C ARG A 309 -18.18 -8.18 17.00
N SER A 310 -19.19 -7.40 17.35
CA SER A 310 -19.00 -6.08 17.99
C SER A 310 -18.27 -6.17 19.34
N ASP A 311 -18.31 -7.32 20.00
CA ASP A 311 -17.58 -7.63 21.23
C ASP A 311 -16.05 -7.56 21.12
N ALA A 312 -15.52 -7.64 19.90
CA ALA A 312 -14.08 -7.54 19.62
C ALA A 312 -13.56 -6.09 19.53
N TYR A 313 -14.42 -5.10 19.67
CA TYR A 313 -14.08 -3.69 19.50
C TYR A 313 -14.23 -2.90 20.81
N ASP A 314 -13.57 -1.71 20.86
CA ASP A 314 -13.86 -0.75 21.91
C ASP A 314 -15.32 -0.29 21.82
N SER A 315 -15.95 -0.02 22.97
CA SER A 315 -17.40 0.28 23.02
C SER A 315 -17.77 1.62 22.39
N GLU A 316 -16.83 2.55 22.32
CA GLU A 316 -17.06 3.93 21.87
C GLU A 316 -16.18 4.34 20.68
N ASN A 317 -14.95 3.81 20.60
CA ASN A 317 -13.94 4.24 19.63
C ASN A 317 -13.82 3.23 18.49
N TYR A 318 -14.91 2.94 17.81
CA TYR A 318 -14.96 2.02 16.67
C TYR A 318 -15.41 2.72 15.40
N PRO A 319 -14.73 2.51 14.27
CA PRO A 319 -15.13 3.10 13.01
C PRO A 319 -16.20 2.26 12.30
N ARG A 320 -17.01 2.95 11.50
CA ARG A 320 -18.07 2.35 10.66
C ARG A 320 -17.78 2.61 9.20
N ILE A 321 -18.11 1.65 8.36
CA ILE A 321 -18.12 1.82 6.91
C ILE A 321 -19.06 3.00 6.56
N GLY A 322 -18.62 3.88 5.65
CA GLY A 322 -19.36 5.07 5.24
C GLY A 322 -19.26 6.24 6.23
N GLY A 323 -18.46 6.11 7.30
CA GLY A 323 -18.27 7.15 8.31
C GLY A 323 -17.16 8.16 7.99
N GLY A 324 -16.53 8.06 6.83
CA GLY A 324 -15.44 8.94 6.42
C GLY A 324 -14.09 8.50 6.94
N VAL A 325 -13.14 9.45 6.99
CA VAL A 325 -11.75 9.18 7.35
C VAL A 325 -11.64 8.81 8.83
N VAL A 326 -10.89 7.75 9.13
CA VAL A 326 -10.62 7.26 10.48
C VAL A 326 -9.30 7.85 10.98
N ILE A 327 -9.29 8.46 12.17
CA ILE A 327 -8.09 8.89 12.87
C ILE A 327 -7.77 7.82 13.91
N LYS A 328 -6.56 7.24 13.85
CA LYS A 328 -6.16 6.10 14.66
C LYS A 328 -5.37 6.53 15.90
N TYR A 329 -5.66 5.94 17.06
CA TYR A 329 -4.98 6.18 18.33
C TYR A 329 -4.40 4.93 18.93
N ASN A 330 -3.23 5.04 19.54
CA ASN A 330 -2.65 3.97 20.33
C ASN A 330 -1.77 4.53 21.44
N ALA A 331 -2.07 4.19 22.70
CA ALA A 331 -1.30 4.66 23.87
C ALA A 331 0.16 4.18 23.86
N ALA A 332 0.45 3.04 23.22
CA ALA A 332 1.81 2.52 23.05
C ALA A 332 2.54 3.12 21.83
N GLN A 333 1.99 4.18 21.22
CA GLN A 333 2.55 4.88 20.06
C GLN A 333 2.82 3.97 18.84
N ARG A 334 1.99 2.95 18.67
CA ARG A 334 1.97 2.15 17.42
C ARG A 334 1.33 2.91 16.27
N TYR A 335 0.52 3.91 16.60
CA TYR A 335 0.05 4.99 15.75
C TYR A 335 0.61 6.29 16.31
N THR A 336 1.05 7.19 15.45
CA THR A 336 1.78 8.43 15.84
C THR A 336 0.86 9.56 16.29
N THR A 337 -0.44 9.39 16.16
CA THR A 337 -1.43 10.42 16.47
C THR A 337 -1.35 10.86 17.92
N ASP A 338 -1.24 12.17 18.12
CA ASP A 338 -1.35 12.86 19.39
C ASP A 338 -2.46 13.93 19.33
N ALA A 339 -2.71 14.62 20.43
CA ALA A 339 -3.76 15.64 20.51
C ALA A 339 -3.59 16.80 19.51
N VAL A 340 -2.34 17.13 19.18
CA VAL A 340 -2.01 18.23 18.27
C VAL A 340 -2.25 17.81 16.82
N SER A 341 -1.69 16.69 16.43
CA SER A 341 -1.82 16.15 15.06
C SER A 341 -3.27 15.78 14.74
N GLU A 342 -4.00 15.24 15.71
CA GLU A 342 -5.44 15.04 15.62
C GLU A 342 -6.20 16.34 15.34
N ALA A 343 -5.97 17.38 16.15
CA ALA A 343 -6.66 18.66 16.02
C ALA A 343 -6.39 19.31 14.65
N ILE A 344 -5.16 19.21 14.15
CA ILE A 344 -4.78 19.66 12.80
C ILE A 344 -5.61 18.91 11.75
N PHE A 345 -5.62 17.58 11.81
CA PHE A 345 -6.27 16.79 10.77
C PHE A 345 -7.80 16.90 10.83
N LYS A 346 -8.41 16.98 12.03
CA LYS A 346 -9.84 17.30 12.19
C LYS A 346 -10.21 18.64 11.56
N LYS A 347 -9.37 19.65 11.68
CA LYS A 347 -9.59 20.96 11.05
C LYS A 347 -9.50 20.87 9.53
N ILE A 348 -8.58 20.07 9.00
CA ILE A 348 -8.46 19.79 7.56
C ILE A 348 -9.75 19.09 7.05
N CYS A 349 -10.22 18.04 7.71
CA CYS A 349 -11.46 17.37 7.34
C CYS A 349 -12.68 18.32 7.33
N ARG A 350 -12.80 19.18 8.34
CA ARG A 350 -13.87 20.18 8.41
C ARG A 350 -13.82 21.17 7.24
N ARG A 351 -12.63 21.64 6.85
CA ARG A 351 -12.45 22.52 5.68
C ARG A 351 -12.78 21.82 4.37
N ALA A 352 -12.44 20.55 4.25
CA ALA A 352 -12.78 19.73 3.11
C ALA A 352 -14.26 19.33 3.05
N GLY A 353 -15.04 19.58 4.10
CA GLY A 353 -16.42 19.10 4.22
C GLY A 353 -16.52 17.58 4.30
N VAL A 354 -15.50 16.92 4.87
CA VAL A 354 -15.37 15.46 4.92
C VAL A 354 -15.70 14.96 6.33
N PRO A 355 -16.55 13.92 6.46
CA PRO A 355 -16.77 13.27 7.74
C PRO A 355 -15.51 12.53 8.22
N TYR A 356 -15.35 12.48 9.53
CA TYR A 356 -14.25 11.74 10.17
C TYR A 356 -14.73 11.04 11.44
N GLN A 357 -14.04 9.99 11.81
CA GLN A 357 -14.29 9.19 13.01
C GLN A 357 -12.97 8.85 13.69
N VAL A 358 -13.03 8.28 14.89
CA VAL A 358 -11.85 7.90 15.66
C VAL A 358 -11.82 6.39 15.86
N TYR A 359 -10.62 5.84 16.01
CA TYR A 359 -10.37 4.45 16.30
C TYR A 359 -9.34 4.29 17.41
N ALA A 360 -9.69 3.47 18.39
CA ALA A 360 -8.75 2.91 19.35
C ALA A 360 -9.03 1.42 19.49
N ASN A 361 -7.97 0.64 19.72
CA ASN A 361 -8.14 -0.78 20.01
C ASN A 361 -8.86 -0.97 21.34
N LYS A 362 -9.63 -2.06 21.46
CA LYS A 362 -10.13 -2.55 22.75
C LYS A 362 -8.94 -2.74 23.71
N SER A 363 -9.08 -2.31 24.96
CA SER A 363 -7.95 -2.18 25.91
C SER A 363 -7.17 -3.47 26.18
N ASP A 364 -7.80 -4.63 25.98
CA ASP A 364 -7.20 -5.96 26.17
C ASP A 364 -6.70 -6.61 24.86
N ILE A 365 -6.75 -5.87 23.73
CA ILE A 365 -6.27 -6.32 22.42
C ILE A 365 -5.05 -5.50 22.01
N ALA A 366 -3.95 -6.17 21.76
CA ALA A 366 -2.78 -5.54 21.17
C ALA A 366 -3.10 -5.17 19.71
N GLY A 367 -3.08 -3.88 19.39
CA GLY A 367 -3.29 -3.40 18.03
C GLY A 367 -2.13 -3.72 17.10
N GLY A 368 -2.37 -3.58 15.81
CA GLY A 368 -1.34 -3.52 14.78
C GLY A 368 -0.48 -2.26 14.92
N SER A 369 0.45 -2.10 14.01
CA SER A 369 1.30 -0.91 13.85
C SER A 369 1.17 -0.48 12.39
N THR A 370 1.58 0.73 12.04
CA THR A 370 1.55 1.28 10.70
C THR A 370 2.93 1.79 10.30
N LEU A 371 3.08 2.17 9.03
CA LEU A 371 4.30 2.79 8.52
C LEU A 371 4.58 4.18 9.14
N GLY A 372 3.59 4.82 9.79
CA GLY A 372 3.66 6.20 10.27
C GLY A 372 4.75 6.43 11.31
N ASN A 373 4.81 5.59 12.35
CA ASN A 373 5.84 5.71 13.39
C ASN A 373 7.25 5.50 12.83
N LEU A 374 7.43 4.61 11.85
CA LEU A 374 8.71 4.30 11.23
C LEU A 374 9.21 5.46 10.34
N ALA A 375 8.31 6.03 9.53
CA ALA A 375 8.63 7.20 8.70
C ALA A 375 8.87 8.45 9.55
N ALA A 376 8.08 8.66 10.61
CA ALA A 376 8.25 9.77 11.55
C ALA A 376 9.56 9.66 12.36
N GLU A 377 9.97 8.47 12.80
CA GLU A 377 11.26 8.25 13.48
C GLU A 377 12.44 8.71 12.60
N LYS A 378 12.40 8.43 11.30
CA LYS A 378 13.46 8.81 10.36
C LYS A 378 13.51 10.28 10.01
N THR A 379 12.38 10.96 10.05
CA THR A 379 12.27 12.36 9.63
C THR A 379 12.08 13.34 10.78
N CYS A 380 11.70 12.85 11.98
CA CYS A 380 11.32 13.68 13.15
C CYS A 380 10.20 14.69 12.83
N VAL A 381 9.31 14.38 11.92
CA VAL A 381 8.17 15.21 11.50
C VAL A 381 6.94 14.86 12.32
N SER A 382 6.19 15.87 12.77
CA SER A 382 4.89 15.67 13.43
C SER A 382 3.94 14.91 12.51
N SER A 383 3.22 13.91 13.03
CA SER A 383 2.43 13.00 12.20
C SER A 383 1.09 12.59 12.78
N VAL A 384 0.18 12.21 11.91
CA VAL A 384 -1.12 11.64 12.22
C VAL A 384 -1.31 10.35 11.46
N ASP A 385 -1.82 9.30 12.10
CA ASP A 385 -2.23 8.06 11.44
C ASP A 385 -3.73 8.10 11.14
N ILE A 386 -4.06 7.89 9.88
CA ILE A 386 -5.43 7.84 9.38
C ILE A 386 -5.67 6.54 8.62
N GLY A 387 -6.92 6.29 8.26
CA GLY A 387 -7.27 5.16 7.41
C GLY A 387 -8.70 5.22 6.92
N LEU A 388 -9.13 4.18 6.22
CA LEU A 388 -10.51 3.95 5.82
C LEU A 388 -11.04 2.70 6.50
N ALA A 389 -12.30 2.75 6.92
CA ALA A 389 -12.93 1.64 7.64
C ALA A 389 -13.22 0.47 6.70
N GLN A 390 -12.65 -0.72 7.00
CA GLN A 390 -12.87 -1.93 6.23
C GLN A 390 -13.15 -3.16 7.08
N LEU A 391 -13.82 -4.13 6.49
CA LEU A 391 -14.05 -5.47 7.02
C LEU A 391 -13.17 -6.47 6.28
N ALA A 392 -12.89 -7.59 6.94
CA ALA A 392 -12.10 -8.69 6.39
C ALA A 392 -10.67 -8.28 5.95
N MET A 393 -10.04 -7.33 6.68
CA MET A 393 -8.65 -6.95 6.47
C MET A 393 -7.74 -8.20 6.40
N HIS A 394 -6.81 -8.21 5.46
CA HIS A 394 -5.93 -9.35 5.17
C HIS A 394 -6.63 -10.62 4.64
N SER A 395 -7.91 -10.49 4.23
CA SER A 395 -8.56 -11.51 3.41
C SER A 395 -8.22 -11.31 1.94
N THR A 396 -8.31 -12.36 1.13
CA THR A 396 -8.16 -12.23 -0.33
C THR A 396 -9.21 -11.34 -0.98
N TYR A 397 -10.30 -11.02 -0.26
CA TYR A 397 -11.40 -10.19 -0.76
C TYR A 397 -12.02 -9.41 0.40
N GLU A 398 -11.76 -8.13 0.43
CA GLU A 398 -12.06 -7.21 1.53
C GLU A 398 -13.26 -6.32 1.21
N THR A 399 -13.82 -5.64 2.22
CA THR A 399 -15.00 -4.80 2.04
C THR A 399 -14.85 -3.49 2.79
N ALA A 400 -15.07 -2.37 2.10
CA ALA A 400 -14.99 -1.01 2.65
C ALA A 400 -16.15 -0.12 2.19
N GLY A 401 -16.15 1.13 2.61
CA GLY A 401 -17.13 2.13 2.17
C GLY A 401 -16.81 2.67 0.78
N ASN A 402 -17.78 2.62 -0.12
CA ASN A 402 -17.63 3.13 -1.47
C ASN A 402 -17.35 4.65 -1.50
N ALA A 403 -18.04 5.44 -0.66
CA ALA A 403 -17.85 6.88 -0.56
C ALA A 403 -16.57 7.29 0.17
N ASP A 404 -16.05 6.43 1.08
CA ASP A 404 -14.94 6.76 1.97
C ASP A 404 -13.64 7.05 1.20
N THR A 405 -13.40 6.38 0.07
CA THR A 405 -12.27 6.67 -0.82
C THR A 405 -12.27 8.12 -1.30
N SER A 406 -13.45 8.64 -1.70
CA SER A 406 -13.59 10.02 -2.15
C SER A 406 -13.45 11.01 -0.98
N TYR A 407 -13.92 10.64 0.20
CA TYR A 407 -13.73 11.46 1.40
C TYR A 407 -12.24 11.61 1.74
N MET A 408 -11.47 10.51 1.74
CA MET A 408 -10.03 10.59 1.98
C MET A 408 -9.31 11.40 0.89
N ALA A 409 -9.63 11.20 -0.39
CA ALA A 409 -9.03 11.98 -1.47
C ALA A 409 -9.27 13.49 -1.32
N ASN A 410 -10.46 13.90 -0.91
CA ASN A 410 -10.80 15.30 -0.65
C ASN A 410 -10.08 15.85 0.59
N ALA A 411 -10.00 15.07 1.68
CA ALA A 411 -9.24 15.46 2.88
C ALA A 411 -7.75 15.65 2.57
N VAL A 412 -7.16 14.73 1.80
CA VAL A 412 -5.74 14.80 1.39
C VAL A 412 -5.48 15.95 0.42
N ARG A 413 -6.41 16.23 -0.50
CA ARG A 413 -6.30 17.42 -1.35
C ARG A 413 -6.28 18.70 -0.52
N GLU A 414 -7.17 18.83 0.48
CA GLU A 414 -7.19 19.98 1.40
C GLU A 414 -5.92 20.02 2.26
N PHE A 415 -5.43 18.86 2.72
CA PHE A 415 -4.15 18.75 3.44
C PHE A 415 -3.01 19.39 2.64
N TYR A 416 -2.86 19.04 1.38
CA TYR A 416 -1.80 19.62 0.53
C TYR A 416 -2.00 21.10 0.22
N ASN A 417 -3.24 21.60 0.21
CA ASN A 417 -3.55 23.01 0.02
C ASN A 417 -3.43 23.83 1.30
N THR A 418 -3.27 23.15 2.44
CA THR A 418 -3.19 23.79 3.76
C THR A 418 -1.76 24.29 4.01
N ARG A 419 -1.65 25.52 4.55
CA ARG A 419 -0.40 26.08 5.02
C ARG A 419 -0.31 25.97 6.53
N LEU A 420 0.48 25.03 7.03
CA LEU A 420 0.77 24.94 8.46
C LEU A 420 1.86 25.93 8.85
N CYS A 421 1.64 26.65 9.95
CA CYS A 421 2.63 27.54 10.53
C CYS A 421 2.62 27.35 12.07
N VAL A 422 3.74 26.91 12.62
CA VAL A 422 3.93 26.76 14.06
C VAL A 422 4.73 27.95 14.58
N ILE A 423 4.14 28.71 15.50
CA ILE A 423 4.78 29.86 16.15
C ILE A 423 4.65 29.66 17.66
N ASN A 424 5.72 29.23 18.30
CA ASN A 424 5.72 28.79 19.71
C ASN A 424 4.66 27.70 19.93
N ASP A 425 3.69 27.93 20.81
CA ASP A 425 2.59 27.01 21.13
C ASP A 425 1.33 27.27 20.27
N GLU A 426 1.38 28.21 19.30
CA GLU A 426 0.29 28.51 18.39
C GLU A 426 0.49 27.82 17.04
N ILE A 427 -0.53 27.09 16.60
CA ILE A 427 -0.57 26.46 15.29
C ILE A 427 -1.62 27.16 14.43
N ARG A 428 -1.16 27.81 13.38
CA ARG A 428 -2.02 28.43 12.36
C ARG A 428 -2.15 27.50 11.15
N ILE A 429 -3.40 27.28 10.78
CA ILE A 429 -3.77 26.39 9.69
C ILE A 429 -4.57 27.21 8.68
#